data_f61772c83ebc82af8f83736d689071f9
#
_entry.id   f61772c83ebc82af8f83736d689071f9
#
_cell.length_a   1.000
_cell.length_b   1.000
_cell.length_c   1.000
_cell.angle_alpha   90.00
_cell.angle_beta   90.00
_cell.angle_gamma   90.00
#
_symmetry.space_group_name_H-M   'P 1'
#
loop_
_entity.id
_entity.type
_entity.pdbx_description
1 polymer ?
#
loop_
_entity_poly.entity_id
_entity_poly.type
_entity_poly.pdbx_seq_one_letter_code
_entity_poly.pdbx_strand_id
1 'polypeptide(L)'
;MATTWVVIEYAIKIVALGTIPENRRPASSTAWLLLIFLLPIVGLPLYIFLGSPWIHGKRRRQQEEVNEIALEATKDVPYAPDGPQRSLQLDSILRMNRALTGLPCVTGDVVALHADSAATYAQMARAVDAATHHVHVEFYIQSWDPVTDVFYRALERAATPGLTVRLLIDHLGSRKYPGWRDLGHRFTAAGIRWRLMMPLLPHKRRFRRPDLRNHRKLLVIDGER
;
A
#
# COMPACT_ATOMS: atom_id res chain seq x y z
N MET A 1 41.65 -23.85 3.73
CA MET A 1 40.71 -22.99 2.94
C MET A 1 39.49 -23.75 2.42
N ALA A 2 39.62 -24.92 1.78
CA ALA A 2 38.46 -25.70 1.28
C ALA A 2 37.52 -26.15 2.40
N THR A 3 38.02 -26.64 3.51
CA THR A 3 37.22 -27.11 4.65
C THR A 3 36.39 -25.98 5.28
N THR A 4 37.00 -24.78 5.42
CA THR A 4 36.34 -23.62 5.98
C THR A 4 35.16 -23.18 5.09
N TRP A 5 35.34 -23.23 3.77
CA TRP A 5 34.28 -22.90 2.81
C TRP A 5 33.08 -23.85 2.90
N VAL A 6 33.37 -25.15 2.98
CA VAL A 6 32.34 -26.19 3.12
C VAL A 6 31.51 -25.97 4.40
N VAL A 7 32.17 -25.68 5.52
CA VAL A 7 31.47 -25.41 6.79
C VAL A 7 30.54 -24.18 6.67
N ILE A 8 31.03 -23.08 6.05
CA ILE A 8 30.26 -21.88 5.84
C ILE A 8 29.01 -22.17 4.95
N GLU A 9 29.22 -22.93 3.88
CA GLU A 9 28.14 -23.29 2.96
C GLU A 9 27.04 -24.10 3.67
N TYR A 10 27.41 -25.11 4.45
CA TYR A 10 26.42 -25.88 5.21
C TYR A 10 25.74 -25.04 6.28
N ALA A 11 26.46 -24.17 6.96
CA ALA A 11 25.85 -23.26 7.93
C ALA A 11 24.79 -22.34 7.28
N ILE A 12 25.09 -21.77 6.10
CA ILE A 12 24.14 -20.98 5.32
C ILE A 12 22.89 -21.80 4.98
N LYS A 13 23.06 -23.03 4.51
CA LYS A 13 21.94 -23.92 4.13
C LYS A 13 21.05 -24.27 5.33
N ILE A 14 21.65 -24.57 6.48
CA ILE A 14 20.92 -24.88 7.71
C ILE A 14 20.10 -23.66 8.18
N VAL A 15 20.72 -22.49 8.23
CA VAL A 15 20.05 -21.25 8.61
C VAL A 15 18.93 -20.91 7.62
N ALA A 16 19.17 -21.08 6.32
CA ALA A 16 18.16 -20.84 5.28
C ALA A 16 16.96 -21.79 5.44
N LEU A 17 17.20 -23.06 5.76
CA LEU A 17 16.13 -24.04 5.97
C LEU A 17 15.24 -23.70 7.16
N GLY A 18 15.80 -23.15 8.24
CA GLY A 18 15.05 -22.71 9.42
C GLY A 18 14.31 -21.39 9.25
N THR A 19 14.82 -20.47 8.41
CA THR A 19 14.30 -19.10 8.36
C THR A 19 13.46 -18.79 7.13
N ILE A 20 13.73 -19.41 5.97
CA ILE A 20 13.04 -19.09 4.72
C ILE A 20 11.58 -19.55 4.68
N PRO A 21 11.21 -20.73 5.19
CA PRO A 21 9.82 -21.19 5.16
C PRO A 21 8.88 -20.36 6.03
N GLU A 22 9.41 -19.65 7.02
CA GLU A 22 8.63 -18.90 7.99
C GLU A 22 7.81 -17.78 7.33
N ASN A 23 6.49 -17.78 7.57
CA ASN A 23 5.55 -16.77 7.07
C ASN A 23 5.53 -16.60 5.53
N ARG A 24 5.71 -17.68 4.77
CA ARG A 24 5.73 -17.66 3.30
C ARG A 24 4.84 -18.71 2.66
N ARG A 25 4.45 -18.41 1.42
CA ARG A 25 3.81 -19.40 0.55
C ARG A 25 4.80 -20.52 0.23
N PRO A 26 4.42 -21.80 0.30
CA PRO A 26 5.32 -22.94 0.07
C PRO A 26 6.12 -22.83 -1.23
N ALA A 27 5.47 -22.50 -2.35
CA ALA A 27 6.15 -22.38 -3.65
C ALA A 27 7.27 -21.33 -3.65
N SER A 28 7.08 -20.19 -2.97
CA SER A 28 8.11 -19.15 -2.84
C SER A 28 9.26 -19.61 -1.95
N SER A 29 8.98 -20.32 -0.86
CA SER A 29 10.00 -20.89 0.02
C SER A 29 10.85 -21.90 -0.71
N THR A 30 10.24 -22.81 -1.43
CA THR A 30 10.94 -23.84 -2.22
C THR A 30 11.85 -23.19 -3.27
N ALA A 31 11.38 -22.19 -4.00
CA ALA A 31 12.18 -21.50 -5.01
C ALA A 31 13.42 -20.83 -4.41
N TRP A 32 13.29 -20.15 -3.26
CA TRP A 32 14.43 -19.52 -2.59
C TRP A 32 15.40 -20.54 -1.97
N LEU A 33 14.89 -21.61 -1.37
CA LEU A 33 15.73 -22.68 -0.85
C LEU A 33 16.53 -23.35 -1.97
N LEU A 34 15.86 -23.71 -3.10
CA LEU A 34 16.58 -24.28 -4.26
C LEU A 34 17.69 -23.35 -4.76
N LEU A 35 17.40 -22.05 -4.89
CA LEU A 35 18.41 -21.10 -5.35
C LEU A 35 19.62 -21.02 -4.40
N ILE A 36 19.40 -20.99 -3.07
CA ILE A 36 20.48 -20.95 -2.08
C ILE A 36 21.22 -22.28 -2.00
N PHE A 37 20.52 -23.39 -2.13
CA PHE A 37 21.15 -24.72 -2.08
C PHE A 37 22.04 -25.01 -3.30
N LEU A 38 21.62 -24.55 -4.49
CA LEU A 38 22.38 -24.74 -5.73
C LEU A 38 23.48 -23.67 -5.90
N LEU A 39 23.20 -22.42 -5.55
CA LEU A 39 24.08 -21.27 -5.76
C LEU A 39 24.15 -20.38 -4.51
N PRO A 40 24.79 -20.84 -3.41
CA PRO A 40 24.75 -20.13 -2.12
C PRO A 40 25.31 -18.71 -2.19
N ILE A 41 26.38 -18.49 -2.96
CA ILE A 41 27.04 -17.17 -3.12
C ILE A 41 26.10 -16.15 -3.80
N VAL A 42 25.28 -16.60 -4.73
CA VAL A 42 24.36 -15.74 -5.49
C VAL A 42 22.99 -15.70 -4.79
N GLY A 43 22.50 -16.86 -4.37
CA GLY A 43 21.18 -17.04 -3.80
C GLY A 43 20.99 -16.29 -2.49
N LEU A 44 21.99 -16.31 -1.60
CA LEU A 44 21.86 -15.63 -0.31
C LEU A 44 21.82 -14.10 -0.45
N PRO A 45 22.68 -13.41 -1.20
CA PRO A 45 22.52 -11.98 -1.46
C PRO A 45 21.21 -11.63 -2.14
N LEU A 46 20.82 -12.37 -3.18
CA LEU A 46 19.55 -12.15 -3.85
C LEU A 46 18.36 -12.32 -2.88
N TYR A 47 18.41 -13.33 -2.00
CA TYR A 47 17.40 -13.52 -0.99
C TYR A 47 17.33 -12.34 -0.01
N ILE A 48 18.46 -11.85 0.47
CA ILE A 48 18.51 -10.71 1.40
C ILE A 48 17.92 -9.45 0.75
N PHE A 49 18.24 -9.17 -0.52
CA PHE A 49 17.80 -7.97 -1.22
C PHE A 49 16.37 -8.05 -1.77
N LEU A 50 15.97 -9.19 -2.29
CA LEU A 50 14.68 -9.37 -2.98
C LEU A 50 13.74 -10.35 -2.26
N GLY A 51 14.30 -11.32 -1.58
CA GLY A 51 13.57 -12.39 -0.94
C GLY A 51 13.11 -12.06 0.48
N SER A 52 13.90 -11.39 1.28
CA SER A 52 13.62 -11.23 2.72
C SER A 52 12.29 -10.54 3.02
N PRO A 53 11.40 -11.10 3.87
CA PRO A 53 10.17 -10.46 4.30
C PRO A 53 10.41 -9.35 5.34
N TRP A 54 11.62 -9.17 5.79
CA TRP A 54 11.95 -8.23 6.84
C TRP A 54 11.64 -6.80 6.43
N ILE A 55 10.64 -6.22 7.08
CA ILE A 55 10.31 -4.81 6.99
C ILE A 55 11.22 -4.07 7.97
N HIS A 56 11.88 -3.00 7.51
CA HIS A 56 12.76 -2.20 8.37
C HIS A 56 12.01 -1.74 9.63
N GLY A 57 12.63 -1.83 10.80
CA GLY A 57 12.02 -1.62 12.11
C GLY A 57 11.20 -0.32 12.26
N LYS A 58 11.65 0.80 11.64
CA LYS A 58 10.90 2.05 11.66
C LYS A 58 9.52 1.94 10.99
N ARG A 59 9.43 1.22 9.86
CA ARG A 59 8.16 1.05 9.16
C ARG A 59 7.23 0.09 9.90
N ARG A 60 7.78 -0.93 10.51
CA ARG A 60 7.02 -1.83 11.37
C ARG A 60 6.40 -1.07 12.53
N ARG A 61 7.18 -0.25 13.24
CA ARG A 61 6.66 0.61 14.32
C ARG A 61 5.56 1.54 13.85
N GLN A 62 5.73 2.22 12.72
CA GLN A 62 4.69 3.08 12.14
C GLN A 62 3.41 2.31 11.81
N GLN A 63 3.53 1.07 11.34
CA GLN A 63 2.36 0.22 11.07
C GLN A 63 1.69 -0.22 12.38
N GLU A 64 2.47 -0.56 13.40
CA GLU A 64 1.98 -0.92 14.73
C GLU A 64 1.24 0.28 15.35
N GLU A 65 1.81 1.49 15.34
CA GLU A 65 1.17 2.72 15.81
C GLU A 65 -0.16 3.00 15.09
N VAL A 66 -0.21 2.87 13.77
CA VAL A 66 -1.44 3.08 12.98
C VAL A 66 -2.49 2.02 13.32
N ASN A 67 -2.07 0.77 13.48
CA ASN A 67 -2.98 -0.31 13.88
C ASN A 67 -3.54 -0.08 15.29
N GLU A 68 -2.71 0.32 16.24
CA GLU A 68 -3.15 0.66 17.61
C GLU A 68 -4.19 1.79 17.61
N ILE A 69 -3.94 2.87 16.84
CA ILE A 69 -4.89 3.98 16.69
C ILE A 69 -6.22 3.48 16.10
N ALA A 70 -6.17 2.65 15.05
CA ALA A 70 -7.36 2.11 14.42
C ALA A 70 -8.16 1.18 15.36
N LEU A 71 -7.47 0.33 16.13
CA LEU A 71 -8.09 -0.55 17.11
C LEU A 71 -8.73 0.25 18.25
N GLU A 72 -8.03 1.25 18.77
CA GLU A 72 -8.55 2.12 19.83
C GLU A 72 -9.78 2.91 19.34
N ALA A 73 -9.72 3.49 18.14
CA ALA A 73 -10.84 4.23 17.55
C ALA A 73 -12.08 3.36 17.27
N THR A 74 -11.92 2.05 17.20
CA THR A 74 -13.02 1.12 16.89
C THR A 74 -13.33 0.13 18.01
N LYS A 75 -12.75 0.29 19.18
CA LYS A 75 -12.91 -0.68 20.30
C LYS A 75 -14.35 -0.83 20.76
N ASP A 76 -15.08 0.28 20.83
CA ASP A 76 -16.47 0.33 21.29
C ASP A 76 -17.48 0.13 20.18
N VAL A 77 -17.00 -0.02 18.92
CA VAL A 77 -17.88 -0.30 17.77
C VAL A 77 -18.22 -1.79 17.75
N PRO A 78 -19.49 -2.17 17.69
CA PRO A 78 -19.91 -3.57 17.57
C PRO A 78 -19.21 -4.28 16.40
N TYR A 79 -18.96 -5.59 16.50
CA TYR A 79 -18.32 -6.37 15.42
C TYR A 79 -19.09 -6.34 14.09
N ALA A 80 -20.39 -6.00 14.17
CA ALA A 80 -21.25 -5.87 13.01
C ALA A 80 -22.31 -4.78 13.29
N PRO A 81 -22.79 -4.08 12.26
CA PRO A 81 -23.81 -3.04 12.39
C PRO A 81 -25.15 -3.65 12.79
N ASP A 82 -26.02 -2.84 13.41
CA ASP A 82 -27.42 -3.22 13.64
C ASP A 82 -28.13 -3.45 12.30
N GLY A 83 -29.08 -4.39 12.28
CA GLY A 83 -29.77 -4.72 11.05
C GLY A 83 -30.66 -5.96 11.19
N PRO A 84 -31.28 -6.43 10.10
CA PRO A 84 -32.13 -7.59 10.10
C PRO A 84 -31.38 -8.85 10.58
N GLN A 85 -32.14 -9.86 11.01
CA GLN A 85 -31.60 -11.12 11.51
C GLN A 85 -30.66 -11.75 10.47
N ARG A 86 -29.39 -11.96 10.85
CA ARG A 86 -28.36 -12.56 9.98
C ARG A 86 -28.41 -14.07 10.03
N SER A 87 -28.00 -14.72 8.95
CA SER A 87 -27.74 -16.15 8.99
C SER A 87 -26.57 -16.48 9.94
N LEU A 88 -26.58 -17.68 10.51
CA LEU A 88 -25.46 -18.12 11.38
C LEU A 88 -24.12 -18.09 10.67
N GLN A 89 -24.09 -18.40 9.36
CA GLN A 89 -22.88 -18.36 8.55
C GLN A 89 -22.34 -16.93 8.42
N LEU A 90 -23.21 -15.97 8.10
CA LEU A 90 -22.81 -14.55 8.00
C LEU A 90 -22.29 -14.02 9.33
N ASP A 91 -22.99 -14.30 10.42
CA ASP A 91 -22.57 -13.87 11.76
C ASP A 91 -21.20 -14.44 12.14
N SER A 92 -20.96 -15.73 11.83
CA SER A 92 -19.65 -16.38 12.03
C SER A 92 -18.54 -15.71 11.22
N ILE A 93 -18.80 -15.35 9.95
CA ILE A 93 -17.85 -14.66 9.09
C ILE A 93 -17.50 -13.27 9.67
N LEU A 94 -18.50 -12.51 10.14
CA LEU A 94 -18.29 -11.17 10.70
C LEU A 94 -17.47 -11.23 12.01
N ARG A 95 -17.75 -12.21 12.88
CA ARG A 95 -16.95 -12.46 14.10
C ARG A 95 -15.51 -12.84 13.75
N MET A 96 -15.33 -13.72 12.78
CA MET A 96 -14.00 -14.12 12.31
C MET A 96 -13.24 -12.93 11.73
N ASN A 97 -13.91 -12.07 10.95
CA ASN A 97 -13.30 -10.83 10.43
C ASN A 97 -12.81 -9.95 11.58
N ARG A 98 -13.64 -9.70 12.60
CA ARG A 98 -13.24 -8.93 13.78
C ARG A 98 -12.05 -9.55 14.50
N ALA A 99 -12.06 -10.88 14.67
CA ALA A 99 -10.97 -11.59 15.36
C ALA A 99 -9.64 -11.54 14.59
N LEU A 100 -9.68 -11.61 13.25
CA LEU A 100 -8.49 -11.61 12.40
C LEU A 100 -7.92 -10.21 12.14
N THR A 101 -8.78 -9.22 11.99
CA THR A 101 -8.37 -7.85 11.58
C THR A 101 -8.34 -6.86 12.75
N GLY A 102 -9.05 -7.15 13.85
CA GLY A 102 -9.32 -6.22 14.93
C GLY A 102 -10.35 -5.13 14.56
N LEU A 103 -10.83 -5.08 13.30
CA LEU A 103 -11.72 -4.04 12.81
C LEU A 103 -13.17 -4.54 12.72
N PRO A 104 -14.17 -3.69 13.06
CA PRO A 104 -15.57 -4.04 12.91
C PRO A 104 -15.98 -4.04 11.44
N CYS A 105 -17.07 -4.74 11.16
CA CYS A 105 -17.81 -4.53 9.93
C CYS A 105 -18.73 -3.33 10.10
N VAL A 106 -18.77 -2.44 9.13
CA VAL A 106 -19.61 -1.25 9.13
C VAL A 106 -20.54 -1.25 7.91
N THR A 107 -21.62 -0.50 7.97
CA THR A 107 -22.48 -0.24 6.82
C THR A 107 -21.82 0.74 5.87
N GLY A 108 -22.21 0.70 4.61
CA GLY A 108 -21.82 1.68 3.60
C GLY A 108 -22.77 1.58 2.41
N ASP A 109 -22.92 2.69 1.72
CA ASP A 109 -23.80 2.79 0.55
C ASP A 109 -22.96 2.76 -0.73
N VAL A 110 -23.39 1.95 -1.70
CA VAL A 110 -22.82 1.98 -3.05
C VAL A 110 -23.54 3.05 -3.85
N VAL A 111 -22.94 4.24 -3.95
CA VAL A 111 -23.54 5.39 -4.64
C VAL A 111 -23.59 5.16 -6.15
N ALA A 112 -22.52 4.63 -6.73
CA ALA A 112 -22.44 4.35 -8.16
C ALA A 112 -21.34 3.32 -8.49
N LEU A 113 -21.51 2.64 -9.62
CA LEU A 113 -20.49 1.82 -10.28
C LEU A 113 -20.24 2.39 -11.67
N HIS A 114 -19.00 2.70 -11.97
CA HIS A 114 -18.60 3.29 -13.25
C HIS A 114 -17.76 2.31 -14.06
N ALA A 115 -18.16 2.03 -15.28
CA ALA A 115 -17.39 1.21 -16.23
C ALA A 115 -16.54 2.06 -17.19
N ASP A 116 -16.88 3.34 -17.36
CA ASP A 116 -16.17 4.29 -18.22
C ASP A 116 -15.18 5.12 -17.41
N SER A 117 -13.94 5.23 -17.90
CA SER A 117 -12.87 5.96 -17.22
C SER A 117 -13.11 7.47 -17.16
N ALA A 118 -13.59 8.08 -18.26
CA ALA A 118 -13.82 9.52 -18.29
C ALA A 118 -14.96 9.92 -17.33
N ALA A 119 -16.03 9.14 -17.30
CA ALA A 119 -17.13 9.31 -16.36
C ALA A 119 -16.66 9.15 -14.90
N THR A 120 -15.78 8.19 -14.65
CA THR A 120 -15.19 7.98 -13.32
C THR A 120 -14.39 9.20 -12.87
N TYR A 121 -13.47 9.72 -13.70
CA TYR A 121 -12.67 10.90 -13.35
C TYR A 121 -13.54 12.16 -13.21
N ALA A 122 -14.59 12.32 -14.04
CA ALA A 122 -15.53 13.42 -13.91
C ALA A 122 -16.32 13.35 -12.58
N GLN A 123 -16.72 12.14 -12.14
CA GLN A 123 -17.39 11.96 -10.86
C GLN A 123 -16.43 12.21 -9.69
N MET A 124 -15.19 11.74 -9.76
CA MET A 124 -14.17 12.01 -8.76
C MET A 124 -13.88 13.52 -8.66
N ALA A 125 -13.81 14.23 -9.79
CA ALA A 125 -13.63 15.68 -9.82
C ALA A 125 -14.79 16.42 -9.11
N ARG A 126 -16.04 16.05 -9.41
CA ARG A 126 -17.21 16.63 -8.72
C ARG A 126 -17.17 16.37 -7.21
N ALA A 127 -16.78 15.16 -6.80
CA ALA A 127 -16.66 14.84 -5.39
C ALA A 127 -15.56 15.67 -4.69
N VAL A 128 -14.43 15.88 -5.37
CA VAL A 128 -13.32 16.73 -4.88
C VAL A 128 -13.75 18.20 -4.79
N ASP A 129 -14.47 18.71 -5.79
CA ASP A 129 -14.97 20.09 -5.80
C ASP A 129 -16.00 20.34 -4.67
N ALA A 130 -16.67 19.30 -4.18
CA ALA A 130 -17.61 19.36 -3.06
C ALA A 130 -16.95 19.16 -1.68
N ALA A 131 -15.64 18.93 -1.62
CA ALA A 131 -14.91 18.70 -0.37
C ALA A 131 -14.90 19.96 0.50
N THR A 132 -15.01 19.78 1.82
CA THR A 132 -15.06 20.86 2.80
C THR A 132 -13.88 20.86 3.76
N HIS A 133 -13.25 19.71 4.01
CA HIS A 133 -12.18 19.57 4.99
C HIS A 133 -10.92 18.97 4.40
N HIS A 134 -11.01 17.78 3.80
CA HIS A 134 -9.82 17.12 3.28
C HIS A 134 -10.09 16.18 2.10
N VAL A 135 -9.08 16.04 1.25
CA VAL A 135 -9.03 15.08 0.14
C VAL A 135 -7.75 14.26 0.25
N HIS A 136 -7.88 12.95 0.38
CA HIS A 136 -6.76 12.01 0.41
C HIS A 136 -6.81 11.10 -0.82
N VAL A 137 -5.72 11.08 -1.58
CA VAL A 137 -5.59 10.29 -2.82
C VAL A 137 -4.43 9.31 -2.68
N GLU A 138 -4.69 8.04 -2.93
CA GLU A 138 -3.68 7.00 -3.00
C GLU A 138 -3.87 6.20 -4.29
N PHE A 139 -3.07 6.47 -5.32
CA PHE A 139 -3.13 5.73 -6.57
C PHE A 139 -1.77 5.12 -6.91
N TYR A 140 -1.79 3.89 -7.44
CA TYR A 140 -0.60 3.21 -7.92
C TYR A 140 0.02 3.94 -9.10
N ILE A 141 -0.80 4.39 -10.05
CA ILE A 141 -0.39 5.16 -11.22
C ILE A 141 -0.99 6.55 -11.12
N GLN A 142 -0.15 7.56 -11.14
CA GLN A 142 -0.53 8.95 -11.30
C GLN A 142 0.02 9.42 -12.66
N SER A 143 -0.88 9.69 -13.58
CA SER A 143 -0.58 10.26 -14.90
C SER A 143 -1.53 11.43 -15.14
N TRP A 144 -0.99 12.55 -15.54
CA TRP A 144 -1.78 13.72 -15.87
C TRP A 144 -1.86 13.81 -17.40
N ASP A 145 -2.96 13.39 -17.94
CA ASP A 145 -3.26 13.31 -19.37
C ASP A 145 -4.65 13.91 -19.65
N PRO A 146 -5.09 14.02 -20.91
CA PRO A 146 -6.38 14.64 -21.24
C PRO A 146 -7.60 14.01 -20.55
N VAL A 147 -7.56 12.71 -20.21
CA VAL A 147 -8.67 12.01 -19.54
C VAL A 147 -8.69 12.33 -18.05
N THR A 148 -7.51 12.39 -17.41
CA THR A 148 -7.36 12.60 -15.98
C THR A 148 -7.29 14.09 -15.62
N ASP A 149 -7.13 15.00 -16.57
CA ASP A 149 -6.95 16.44 -16.36
C ASP A 149 -8.08 17.04 -15.51
N VAL A 150 -9.32 16.66 -15.76
CA VAL A 150 -10.48 17.15 -15.00
C VAL A 150 -10.33 16.88 -13.49
N PHE A 151 -9.82 15.72 -13.13
CA PHE A 151 -9.60 15.34 -11.73
C PHE A 151 -8.43 16.10 -11.09
N TYR A 152 -7.29 16.19 -11.79
CA TYR A 152 -6.14 16.93 -11.26
C TYR A 152 -6.40 18.42 -11.13
N ARG A 153 -7.17 19.01 -12.06
CA ARG A 153 -7.65 20.39 -11.94
C ARG A 153 -8.56 20.58 -10.74
N ALA A 154 -9.41 19.62 -10.43
CA ALA A 154 -10.23 19.67 -9.21
C ALA A 154 -9.35 19.63 -7.95
N LEU A 155 -8.30 18.80 -7.92
CA LEU A 155 -7.34 18.78 -6.81
C LEU A 155 -6.58 20.10 -6.67
N GLU A 156 -6.20 20.74 -7.79
CA GLU A 156 -5.59 22.09 -7.76
C GLU A 156 -6.53 23.14 -7.17
N ARG A 157 -7.82 23.13 -7.57
CA ARG A 157 -8.84 24.04 -7.00
C ARG A 157 -9.08 23.80 -5.52
N ALA A 158 -9.15 22.52 -5.12
CA ALA A 158 -9.36 22.14 -3.73
C ALA A 158 -8.18 22.46 -2.81
N ALA A 159 -6.94 22.58 -3.35
CA ALA A 159 -5.76 22.89 -2.57
C ALA A 159 -5.69 24.37 -2.16
N THR A 160 -6.79 24.94 -1.76
CA THR A 160 -6.91 26.32 -1.26
C THR A 160 -6.69 26.39 0.26
N PRO A 161 -6.49 27.60 0.84
CA PRO A 161 -6.40 27.75 2.29
C PRO A 161 -7.66 27.20 3.00
N GLY A 162 -7.43 26.31 3.97
CA GLY A 162 -8.50 25.68 4.76
C GLY A 162 -8.83 24.24 4.37
N LEU A 163 -8.53 23.81 3.14
CA LEU A 163 -8.74 22.43 2.69
C LEU A 163 -7.41 21.69 2.54
N THR A 164 -7.30 20.52 3.11
CA THR A 164 -6.07 19.73 3.07
C THR A 164 -6.13 18.67 1.96
N VAL A 165 -5.32 18.84 0.90
CA VAL A 165 -5.16 17.84 -0.15
C VAL A 165 -3.85 17.06 0.05
N ARG A 166 -3.94 15.71 0.11
CA ARG A 166 -2.78 14.82 0.27
C ARG A 166 -2.78 13.74 -0.80
N LEU A 167 -1.62 13.53 -1.43
CA LEU A 167 -1.42 12.49 -2.44
C LEU A 167 -0.31 11.52 -2.02
N LEU A 168 -0.57 10.23 -2.18
CA LEU A 168 0.43 9.18 -2.17
C LEU A 168 0.59 8.60 -3.58
N ILE A 169 1.84 8.61 -4.07
CA ILE A 169 2.18 8.22 -5.45
C ILE A 169 3.17 7.07 -5.40
N ASP A 170 2.87 5.94 -6.04
CA ASP A 170 3.88 4.89 -6.17
C ASP A 170 4.96 5.31 -7.17
N HIS A 171 6.23 5.27 -6.73
CA HIS A 171 7.36 5.73 -7.53
C HIS A 171 7.56 4.92 -8.82
N LEU A 172 7.42 3.60 -8.76
CA LEU A 172 7.63 2.74 -9.93
C LEU A 172 6.41 2.74 -10.86
N GLY A 173 5.22 2.69 -10.26
CA GLY A 173 3.96 2.70 -11.01
C GLY A 173 3.81 3.91 -11.91
N SER A 174 4.15 5.09 -11.40
CA SER A 174 3.95 6.36 -12.12
C SER A 174 5.14 6.79 -12.99
N ARG A 175 6.38 6.33 -12.68
CA ARG A 175 7.63 6.81 -13.30
C ARG A 175 7.67 6.70 -14.82
N LYS A 176 7.03 5.70 -15.40
CA LYS A 176 7.05 5.44 -16.85
C LYS A 176 6.06 6.28 -17.66
N TYR A 177 5.18 7.02 -16.99
CA TYR A 177 4.14 7.81 -17.65
C TYR A 177 4.62 9.21 -18.02
N PRO A 178 4.09 9.81 -19.09
CA PRO A 178 4.42 11.17 -19.48
C PRO A 178 4.16 12.18 -18.35
N GLY A 179 4.97 13.25 -18.31
CA GLY A 179 4.83 14.30 -17.31
C GLY A 179 5.34 13.96 -15.91
N TRP A 180 5.79 12.74 -15.64
CA TRP A 180 6.25 12.30 -14.33
C TRP A 180 7.27 13.26 -13.66
N ARG A 181 8.22 13.81 -14.44
CA ARG A 181 9.27 14.68 -13.90
C ARG A 181 8.72 15.98 -13.34
N ASP A 182 7.66 16.50 -13.94
CA ASP A 182 7.06 17.79 -13.59
C ASP A 182 5.90 17.66 -12.62
N LEU A 183 5.34 16.45 -12.49
CA LEU A 183 4.15 16.18 -11.70
C LEU A 183 4.30 16.63 -10.23
N GLY A 184 5.45 16.32 -9.62
CA GLY A 184 5.75 16.73 -8.25
C GLY A 184 5.88 18.26 -8.09
N HIS A 185 6.46 18.96 -9.07
CA HIS A 185 6.53 20.41 -9.07
C HIS A 185 5.15 21.04 -9.20
N ARG A 186 4.30 20.52 -10.09
CA ARG A 186 2.91 20.98 -10.24
C ARG A 186 2.12 20.82 -8.95
N PHE A 187 2.17 19.65 -8.31
CA PHE A 187 1.50 19.43 -7.04
C PHE A 187 1.99 20.38 -5.94
N THR A 188 3.30 20.60 -5.86
CA THR A 188 3.87 21.52 -4.88
C THR A 188 3.43 22.96 -5.13
N ALA A 189 3.46 23.40 -6.41
CA ALA A 189 3.02 24.75 -6.79
C ALA A 189 1.53 24.99 -6.48
N ALA A 190 0.70 23.96 -6.61
CA ALA A 190 -0.72 24.00 -6.27
C ALA A 190 -1.01 23.91 -4.76
N GLY A 191 0.00 23.76 -3.89
CA GLY A 191 -0.19 23.59 -2.45
C GLY A 191 -0.59 22.18 -2.02
N ILE A 192 -0.61 21.23 -2.94
CA ILE A 192 -0.93 19.82 -2.68
C ILE A 192 0.22 19.14 -1.94
N ARG A 193 -0.07 18.51 -0.81
CA ARG A 193 0.92 17.75 -0.01
C ARG A 193 1.06 16.36 -0.60
N TRP A 194 2.18 16.07 -1.24
CA TRP A 194 2.42 14.76 -1.86
C TRP A 194 3.64 14.03 -1.31
N ARG A 195 3.63 12.70 -1.38
CA ARG A 195 4.75 11.83 -1.00
C ARG A 195 4.87 10.66 -1.97
N LEU A 196 6.13 10.22 -2.19
CA LEU A 196 6.39 8.97 -2.89
C LEU A 196 6.20 7.78 -1.96
N MET A 197 5.36 6.85 -2.37
CA MET A 197 5.25 5.54 -1.77
C MET A 197 6.29 4.60 -2.41
N MET A 198 6.86 3.72 -1.62
CA MET A 198 7.87 2.74 -2.06
C MET A 198 8.96 3.33 -2.95
N PRO A 199 9.67 4.39 -2.53
CA PRO A 199 10.66 5.07 -3.36
C PRO A 199 11.85 4.17 -3.70
N LEU A 200 12.32 4.24 -4.95
CA LEU A 200 13.54 3.62 -5.47
C LEU A 200 14.63 4.70 -5.63
N LEU A 201 15.10 5.25 -4.52
CA LEU A 201 16.08 6.33 -4.49
C LEU A 201 17.26 5.94 -3.58
N PRO A 202 18.16 5.03 -4.03
CA PRO A 202 19.26 4.54 -3.20
C PRO A 202 20.22 5.66 -2.77
N HIS A 203 20.48 6.63 -3.64
CA HIS A 203 21.34 7.81 -3.36
C HIS A 203 20.78 8.72 -2.23
N LYS A 204 19.48 8.66 -1.93
CA LYS A 204 18.83 9.36 -0.82
C LYS A 204 18.54 8.45 0.37
N ARG A 205 19.14 7.25 0.42
CA ARG A 205 18.85 6.20 1.41
C ARG A 205 17.34 5.84 1.50
N ARG A 206 16.62 6.05 0.41
CA ARG A 206 15.18 5.75 0.25
C ARG A 206 14.98 4.65 -0.78
N PHE A 207 15.55 3.48 -0.50
CA PHE A 207 15.38 2.32 -1.36
C PHE A 207 14.33 1.39 -0.76
N ARG A 208 13.42 0.93 -1.60
CA ARG A 208 12.47 -0.13 -1.29
C ARG A 208 12.50 -1.18 -2.39
N ARG A 209 12.23 -2.40 -2.02
CA ARG A 209 12.18 -3.53 -2.95
C ARG A 209 11.28 -3.21 -4.14
N PRO A 210 11.74 -3.46 -5.39
CA PRO A 210 10.96 -3.13 -6.58
C PRO A 210 9.70 -3.99 -6.75
N ASP A 211 9.68 -5.19 -6.19
CA ASP A 211 8.56 -6.14 -6.24
C ASP A 211 7.44 -5.82 -5.22
N LEU A 212 7.73 -5.04 -4.19
CA LEU A 212 6.74 -4.61 -3.21
C LEU A 212 6.11 -3.30 -3.66
N ARG A 213 4.90 -3.37 -4.21
CA ARG A 213 4.13 -2.23 -4.69
C ARG A 213 2.75 -2.19 -4.07
N ASN A 214 2.23 -0.99 -3.91
CA ASN A 214 0.88 -0.79 -3.44
C ASN A 214 -0.05 -0.51 -4.62
N HIS A 215 -0.92 -1.47 -4.92
CA HIS A 215 -1.88 -1.37 -6.02
C HIS A 215 -3.23 -0.76 -5.62
N ARG A 216 -3.31 -0.12 -4.46
CA ARG A 216 -4.52 0.57 -4.02
C ARG A 216 -4.84 1.76 -4.93
N LYS A 217 -6.13 2.02 -5.12
CA LYS A 217 -6.69 3.20 -5.74
C LYS A 217 -7.78 3.66 -4.81
N LEU A 218 -7.46 4.66 -4.00
CA LEU A 218 -8.35 5.20 -2.97
C LEU A 218 -8.46 6.70 -3.13
N LEU A 219 -9.67 7.18 -3.06
CA LEU A 219 -10.01 8.59 -2.90
C LEU A 219 -10.91 8.70 -1.67
N VAL A 220 -10.47 9.43 -0.68
CA VAL A 220 -11.22 9.66 0.56
C VAL A 220 -11.46 11.16 0.71
N ILE A 221 -12.70 11.55 0.86
CA ILE A 221 -13.13 12.95 0.96
C ILE A 221 -13.91 13.11 2.26
N ASP A 222 -13.46 14.03 3.11
CA ASP A 222 -14.05 14.43 4.38
C ASP A 222 -14.32 13.27 5.37
N GLY A 223 -13.80 12.06 5.09
CA GLY A 223 -14.06 10.85 5.86
C GLY A 223 -15.41 10.18 5.57
N GLU A 224 -16.20 10.72 4.64
CA GLU A 224 -17.54 10.23 4.30
C GLU A 224 -17.61 9.51 2.95
N ARG A 225 -16.71 9.82 2.03
CA ARG A 225 -16.66 9.31 0.65
C ARG A 225 -15.25 8.92 0.26
#